data_c793870f2ac3dc5aef9234cb37d4f2e4
#
_entry.id   c793870f2ac3dc5aef9234cb37d4f2e4
#
_cell.length_a   1.000
_cell.length_b   1.000
_cell.length_c   1.000
_cell.angle_alpha   90.00
_cell.angle_beta   90.00
_cell.angle_gamma   90.00
#
_symmetry.space_group_name_H-M   'P 1'
#
loop_
_entity.id
_entity.type
_entity.pdbx_description
1 polymer ?
#
loop_
_entity_poly.entity_id
_entity_poly.type
_entity_poly.pdbx_seq_one_letter_code
_entity_poly.pdbx_strand_id
1 'polypeptide(L)'
;MNLDALRQFFEDGIPFNRVIGLRVDALDRGSCITRVPFRPELIGDVTRPALHGGVLSTMADAAGGLAVMANLDVLAGVSTIDLRVDYLRPAGMADLLCLAETIRVGNRVGVTRMRIYQAEGDVTIAECRGVYNIRRLQETRRPNAEDHT
;
A
#
# COMPACT_ATOMS: atom_id res chain seq x y z
N MET A 1 6.31 -8.42 14.13
CA MET A 1 6.34 -7.12 13.41
C MET A 1 5.76 -6.04 14.32
N ASN A 2 6.47 -4.92 14.49
CA ASN A 2 5.93 -3.75 15.19
C ASN A 2 5.13 -2.89 14.19
N LEU A 3 3.80 -2.88 14.33
CA LEU A 3 2.90 -2.19 13.41
C LEU A 3 3.02 -0.66 13.50
N ASP A 4 3.32 -0.10 14.68
CA ASP A 4 3.50 1.35 14.82
C ASP A 4 4.77 1.83 14.10
N ALA A 5 5.86 1.07 14.22
CA ALA A 5 7.09 1.36 13.49
C ALA A 5 6.90 1.19 11.97
N LEU A 6 6.12 0.19 11.53
CA LEU A 6 5.77 -0.01 10.12
C LEU A 6 4.92 1.15 9.59
N ARG A 7 3.93 1.63 10.36
CA ARG A 7 3.12 2.80 10.03
C ARG A 7 4.00 4.03 9.81
N GLN A 8 4.85 4.34 10.79
CA GLN A 8 5.74 5.51 10.72
C GLN A 8 6.70 5.43 9.53
N PHE A 9 7.30 4.26 9.30
CA PHE A 9 8.13 4.04 8.11
C PHE A 9 7.36 4.28 6.81
N PHE A 10 6.12 3.82 6.75
CA PHE A 10 5.30 3.91 5.55
C PHE A 10 4.86 5.35 5.26
N GLU A 11 4.50 6.12 6.29
CA GLU A 11 4.12 7.53 6.16
C GLU A 11 5.32 8.46 5.91
N ASP A 12 6.38 8.29 6.69
CA ASP A 12 7.47 9.25 6.77
C ASP A 12 8.77 8.78 6.13
N GLY A 13 9.00 7.46 6.07
CA GLY A 13 10.23 6.86 5.56
C GLY A 13 10.25 6.69 4.04
N ILE A 14 9.09 6.61 3.36
CA ILE A 14 9.00 6.46 1.91
C ILE A 14 8.78 7.84 1.26
N PRO A 15 9.76 8.37 0.50
CA PRO A 15 9.67 9.73 -0.04
C PRO A 15 8.43 9.96 -0.91
N PHE A 16 8.06 9.00 -1.76
CA PHE A 16 6.93 9.14 -2.66
C PHE A 16 5.58 9.15 -1.92
N ASN A 17 5.45 8.38 -0.83
CA ASN A 17 4.27 8.43 0.02
C ASN A 17 4.08 9.82 0.63
N ARG A 18 5.17 10.49 1.00
CA ARG A 18 5.13 11.88 1.47
C ARG A 18 4.68 12.85 0.38
N VAL A 19 5.11 12.65 -0.87
CA VAL A 19 4.71 13.51 -2.00
C VAL A 19 3.20 13.49 -2.20
N ILE A 20 2.57 12.32 -2.14
CA ILE A 20 1.11 12.20 -2.29
C ILE A 20 0.36 12.46 -0.98
N GLY A 21 1.05 12.62 0.14
CA GLY A 21 0.46 12.86 1.46
C GLY A 21 -0.24 11.63 2.05
N LEU A 22 0.23 10.43 1.71
CA LEU A 22 -0.38 9.18 2.17
C LEU A 22 -0.29 9.05 3.70
N ARG A 23 -1.43 8.71 4.31
CA ARG A 23 -1.57 8.42 5.73
C ARG A 23 -2.14 7.02 5.94
N VAL A 24 -1.88 6.46 7.11
CA VAL A 24 -2.39 5.14 7.52
C VAL A 24 -3.39 5.35 8.66
N ASP A 25 -4.68 5.25 8.35
CA ASP A 25 -5.75 5.45 9.34
C ASP A 25 -5.91 4.23 10.26
N ALA A 26 -5.74 3.02 9.70
CA ALA A 26 -5.78 1.78 10.46
C ALA A 26 -4.76 0.78 9.90
N LEU A 27 -4.16 0.00 10.77
CA LEU A 27 -3.20 -1.04 10.40
C LEU A 27 -3.32 -2.23 11.33
N ASP A 28 -3.67 -3.37 10.75
CA ASP A 28 -3.76 -4.66 11.41
C ASP A 28 -2.96 -5.73 10.66
N ARG A 29 -2.84 -6.91 11.23
CA ARG A 29 -2.18 -8.02 10.57
C ARG A 29 -2.89 -8.38 9.26
N GLY A 30 -2.27 -8.08 8.14
CA GLY A 30 -2.78 -8.40 6.79
C GLY A 30 -3.88 -7.47 6.27
N SER A 31 -4.14 -6.34 6.94
CA SER A 31 -5.09 -5.34 6.46
C SER A 31 -4.69 -3.93 6.86
N CYS A 32 -5.12 -2.95 6.07
CA CYS A 32 -4.96 -1.55 6.40
C CYS A 32 -6.04 -0.68 5.76
N ILE A 33 -6.24 0.50 6.35
CA ILE A 33 -6.94 1.61 5.72
C ILE A 33 -5.94 2.74 5.55
N THR A 34 -5.72 3.15 4.31
CA THR A 34 -4.89 4.31 3.98
C THR A 34 -5.76 5.47 3.53
N ARG A 35 -5.23 6.69 3.66
CA ARG A 35 -5.87 7.94 3.27
C ARG A 35 -4.92 8.77 2.44
N VAL A 36 -5.42 9.35 1.36
CA VAL A 36 -4.77 10.46 0.65
C VAL A 36 -5.67 11.68 0.79
N PRO A 37 -5.26 12.69 1.57
CA PRO A 37 -6.02 13.94 1.71
C PRO A 37 -6.12 14.65 0.36
N PHE A 38 -7.29 15.23 0.11
CA PHE A 38 -7.51 16.00 -1.11
C PHE A 38 -6.58 17.19 -1.19
N ARG A 39 -6.02 17.40 -2.38
CA ARG A 39 -5.28 18.62 -2.77
C ARG A 39 -5.58 18.94 -4.24
N PRO A 40 -5.65 20.22 -4.62
CA PRO A 40 -5.92 20.61 -6.02
C PRO A 40 -4.91 20.03 -7.03
N GLU A 41 -3.67 19.81 -6.62
CA GLU A 41 -2.61 19.25 -7.46
C GLU A 41 -2.86 17.81 -7.87
N LEU A 42 -3.78 17.12 -7.20
CA LEU A 42 -4.16 15.73 -7.51
C LEU A 42 -5.28 15.63 -8.55
N ILE A 43 -5.83 16.74 -9.01
CA ILE A 43 -6.88 16.78 -10.03
C ILE A 43 -6.28 16.37 -11.38
N GLY A 44 -6.95 15.43 -12.06
CA GLY A 44 -6.58 14.96 -13.39
C GLY A 44 -7.51 15.44 -14.49
N ASP A 45 -8.78 15.71 -14.17
CA ASP A 45 -9.77 16.28 -15.10
C ASP A 45 -10.25 17.63 -14.56
N VAL A 46 -9.87 18.69 -15.25
CA VAL A 46 -10.24 20.07 -14.88
C VAL A 46 -11.60 20.49 -15.40
N THR A 47 -12.14 19.78 -16.39
CA THR A 47 -13.45 20.09 -17.01
C THR A 47 -14.61 19.52 -16.18
N ARG A 48 -14.37 18.39 -15.56
CA ARG A 48 -15.25 17.74 -14.59
C ARG A 48 -14.37 17.37 -13.39
N PRO A 49 -14.20 18.28 -12.43
CA PRO A 49 -13.16 18.11 -11.41
C PRO A 49 -13.19 16.70 -10.79
N ALA A 50 -12.19 15.92 -11.13
CA ALA A 50 -11.98 14.55 -10.65
C ALA A 50 -10.51 14.33 -10.40
N LEU A 51 -10.20 13.51 -9.41
CA LEU A 51 -8.83 13.13 -9.07
C LEU A 51 -8.22 12.30 -10.19
N HIS A 52 -6.93 12.50 -10.40
CA HIS A 52 -6.17 11.76 -11.42
C HIS A 52 -6.15 10.27 -11.09
N GLY A 53 -6.44 9.41 -12.08
CA GLY A 53 -6.43 7.95 -11.89
C GLY A 53 -5.09 7.39 -11.38
N GLY A 54 -3.99 8.07 -11.70
CA GLY A 54 -2.67 7.75 -11.17
C GLY A 54 -2.55 7.88 -9.65
N VAL A 55 -3.33 8.76 -9.01
CA VAL A 55 -3.40 8.85 -7.55
C VAL A 55 -4.05 7.60 -6.97
N LEU A 56 -5.12 7.13 -7.59
CA LEU A 56 -5.81 5.91 -7.18
C LEU A 56 -4.92 4.68 -7.31
N SER A 57 -4.24 4.52 -8.44
CA SER A 57 -3.33 3.40 -8.66
C SER A 57 -2.13 3.42 -7.73
N THR A 58 -1.54 4.59 -7.47
CA THR A 58 -0.46 4.76 -6.48
C THR A 58 -0.92 4.35 -5.09
N MET A 59 -2.10 4.83 -4.68
CA MET A 59 -2.67 4.51 -3.37
C MET A 59 -2.96 3.02 -3.23
N ALA A 60 -3.55 2.40 -4.26
CA ALA A 60 -3.83 0.96 -4.27
C ALA A 60 -2.55 0.13 -4.13
N ASP A 61 -1.53 0.47 -4.93
CA ASP A 61 -0.23 -0.21 -4.90
C ASP A 61 0.42 -0.14 -3.52
N ALA A 62 0.48 1.06 -2.95
CA ALA A 62 1.04 1.29 -1.64
C ALA A 62 0.26 0.55 -0.54
N ALA A 63 -1.06 0.65 -0.52
CA ALA A 63 -1.90 0.00 0.49
C ALA A 63 -1.82 -1.52 0.42
N GLY A 64 -1.83 -2.10 -0.79
CA GLY A 64 -1.68 -3.55 -0.96
C GLY A 64 -0.33 -4.05 -0.47
N GLY A 65 0.76 -3.35 -0.78
CA GLY A 65 2.10 -3.65 -0.28
C GLY A 65 2.19 -3.56 1.25
N LEU A 66 1.57 -2.54 1.85
CA LEU A 66 1.50 -2.38 3.30
C LEU A 66 0.75 -3.54 3.97
N ALA A 67 -0.38 -3.97 3.42
CA ALA A 67 -1.14 -5.09 3.94
C ALA A 67 -0.33 -6.40 3.91
N VAL A 68 0.47 -6.62 2.85
CA VAL A 68 1.40 -7.76 2.79
C VAL A 68 2.47 -7.63 3.86
N MET A 69 3.13 -6.48 3.99
CA MET A 69 4.17 -6.26 5.01
C MET A 69 3.64 -6.48 6.42
N ALA A 70 2.43 -5.98 6.72
CA ALA A 70 1.80 -6.13 8.03
C ALA A 70 1.42 -7.58 8.37
N ASN A 71 1.32 -8.46 7.37
CA ASN A 71 1.08 -9.89 7.57
C ASN A 71 2.36 -10.67 7.95
N LEU A 72 3.54 -10.10 7.67
CA LEU A 72 4.80 -10.79 7.89
C LEU A 72 5.25 -10.69 9.36
N ASP A 73 5.91 -11.74 9.86
CA ASP A 73 6.45 -11.74 11.23
C ASP A 73 7.73 -10.93 11.34
N VAL A 74 8.46 -10.78 10.24
CA VAL A 74 9.72 -10.03 10.16
C VAL A 74 9.68 -9.04 9.00
N LEU A 75 10.48 -7.99 9.09
CA LEU A 75 10.63 -7.04 8.01
C LEU A 75 11.21 -7.73 6.77
N ALA A 76 10.57 -7.51 5.62
CA ALA A 76 11.01 -8.04 4.34
C ALA A 76 10.83 -6.97 3.25
N GLY A 77 11.62 -7.07 2.19
CA GLY A 77 11.37 -6.26 1.00
C GLY A 77 10.11 -6.74 0.30
N VAL A 78 9.20 -5.83 0.00
CA VAL A 78 7.98 -6.11 -0.77
C VAL A 78 8.00 -5.25 -2.03
N SER A 79 7.85 -5.89 -3.18
CA SER A 79 7.85 -5.20 -4.48
C SER A 79 6.72 -5.71 -5.36
N THR A 80 6.08 -4.83 -6.10
CA THR A 80 4.91 -5.12 -6.93
C THR A 80 5.31 -5.97 -8.13
N ILE A 81 4.60 -7.08 -8.34
CA ILE A 81 4.69 -7.91 -9.56
C ILE A 81 3.61 -7.48 -10.55
N ASP A 82 2.38 -7.32 -10.06
CA ASP A 82 1.23 -6.96 -10.87
C ASP A 82 0.24 -6.15 -10.04
N LEU A 83 -0.37 -5.16 -10.68
CA LEU A 83 -1.43 -4.34 -10.09
C LEU A 83 -2.53 -4.15 -11.14
N ARG A 84 -3.72 -4.63 -10.82
CA ARG A 84 -4.93 -4.36 -11.59
C ARG A 84 -5.78 -3.34 -10.85
N VAL A 85 -6.24 -2.33 -11.58
CA VAL A 85 -7.15 -1.29 -11.07
C VAL A 85 -8.35 -1.20 -12.01
N ASP A 86 -9.53 -1.47 -11.48
CA ASP A 86 -10.78 -1.29 -12.18
C ASP A 86 -11.41 0.03 -11.71
N TYR A 87 -11.33 1.06 -12.54
CA TYR A 87 -11.87 2.39 -12.29
C TYR A 87 -13.37 2.39 -12.58
N LEU A 88 -14.19 2.39 -11.53
CA LEU A 88 -15.63 2.24 -11.67
C LEU A 88 -16.36 3.58 -11.78
N ARG A 89 -15.84 4.61 -11.11
CA ARG A 89 -16.41 5.96 -11.05
C ARG A 89 -15.35 7.03 -10.94
N PRO A 90 -15.62 8.27 -11.39
CA PRO A 90 -14.74 9.41 -11.09
C PRO A 90 -14.66 9.63 -9.57
N ALA A 91 -13.44 9.89 -9.07
CA ALA A 91 -13.23 10.33 -7.70
C ALA A 91 -13.41 11.85 -7.61
N GLY A 92 -14.31 12.32 -6.77
CA GLY A 92 -14.57 13.74 -6.55
C GLY A 92 -13.46 14.43 -5.74
N MET A 93 -13.63 15.74 -5.51
CA MET A 93 -12.71 16.57 -4.74
C MET A 93 -12.88 16.35 -3.23
N ALA A 94 -12.51 15.18 -2.77
CA ALA A 94 -12.55 14.78 -1.37
C ALA A 94 -11.42 13.79 -1.08
N ASP A 95 -11.15 13.56 0.19
CA ASP A 95 -10.15 12.57 0.60
C ASP A 95 -10.45 11.19 0.03
N LEU A 96 -9.41 10.50 -0.45
CA LEU A 96 -9.49 9.10 -0.83
C LEU A 96 -9.14 8.21 0.35
N LEU A 97 -9.89 7.11 0.47
CA LEU A 97 -9.61 6.03 1.39
C LEU A 97 -9.41 4.74 0.60
N CYS A 98 -8.51 3.89 1.08
CA CYS A 98 -8.28 2.58 0.50
C CYS A 98 -8.26 1.53 1.61
N LEU A 99 -9.21 0.62 1.58
CA LEU A 99 -9.17 -0.61 2.38
C LEU A 99 -8.39 -1.65 1.58
N ALA A 100 -7.31 -2.16 2.14
CA ALA A 100 -6.51 -3.24 1.58
C ALA A 100 -6.52 -4.44 2.53
N GLU A 101 -6.69 -5.63 1.96
CA GLU A 101 -6.70 -6.89 2.69
C GLU A 101 -5.90 -7.95 1.94
N THR A 102 -5.12 -8.74 2.67
CA THR A 102 -4.45 -9.89 2.07
C THR A 102 -5.45 -11.01 1.78
N ILE A 103 -5.42 -11.54 0.55
CA ILE A 103 -6.15 -12.76 0.17
C ILE A 103 -5.32 -13.98 0.56
N ARG A 104 -4.01 -13.91 0.28
CA ARG A 104 -3.04 -14.96 0.58
C ARG A 104 -1.66 -14.36 0.72
N VAL A 105 -0.92 -14.80 1.71
CA VAL A 105 0.51 -14.50 1.85
C VAL A 105 1.26 -15.82 1.97
N GLY A 106 2.10 -16.09 0.97
CA GLY A 106 2.99 -17.25 0.93
C GLY A 106 4.41 -16.86 1.31
N ASN A 107 5.35 -17.76 1.00
CA ASN A 107 6.76 -17.52 1.32
C ASN A 107 7.40 -16.43 0.43
N ARG A 108 7.02 -16.37 -0.86
CA ARG A 108 7.59 -15.46 -1.86
C ARG A 108 6.59 -14.50 -2.48
N VAL A 109 5.31 -14.75 -2.33
CA VAL A 109 4.25 -13.99 -3.00
C VAL A 109 3.11 -13.69 -2.04
N GLY A 110 2.70 -12.43 -2.00
CA GLY A 110 1.47 -11.96 -1.37
C GLY A 110 0.46 -11.51 -2.42
N VAL A 111 -0.81 -11.81 -2.19
CA VAL A 111 -1.93 -11.37 -3.04
C VAL A 111 -2.90 -10.58 -2.19
N THR A 112 -3.32 -9.42 -2.68
CA THR A 112 -4.23 -8.51 -1.99
C THR A 112 -5.42 -8.14 -2.85
N ARG A 113 -6.50 -7.77 -2.19
CA ARG A 113 -7.61 -7.02 -2.79
C ARG A 113 -7.70 -5.66 -2.12
N MET A 114 -8.04 -4.64 -2.88
CA MET A 114 -8.20 -3.29 -2.38
C MET A 114 -9.49 -2.67 -2.91
N ARG A 115 -10.09 -1.82 -2.09
CA ARG A 115 -11.26 -1.02 -2.45
C ARG A 115 -10.96 0.43 -2.16
N ILE A 116 -11.06 1.29 -3.18
CA ILE A 116 -10.91 2.74 -3.03
C ILE A 116 -12.31 3.35 -2.97
N TYR A 117 -12.50 4.25 -2.02
CA TYR A 117 -13.76 4.92 -1.77
C TYR A 117 -13.51 6.33 -1.18
N GLN A 118 -14.56 7.12 -1.11
CA GLN A 118 -14.55 8.40 -0.39
C GLN A 118 -15.50 8.30 0.79
N ALA A 119 -15.18 8.99 1.90
CA ALA A 119 -15.91 8.86 3.17
C ALA A 119 -17.41 9.21 3.03
N GLU A 120 -17.73 10.19 2.18
CA GLU A 120 -19.12 10.57 1.91
C GLU A 120 -19.74 9.57 0.95
N GLY A 121 -20.78 8.88 1.41
CA GLY A 121 -21.62 7.99 0.60
C GLY A 121 -21.15 6.54 0.49
N ASP A 122 -19.99 6.17 1.03
CA ASP A 122 -19.43 4.79 1.00
C ASP A 122 -19.52 4.10 -0.37
N VAL A 123 -19.32 4.88 -1.44
CA VAL A 123 -19.39 4.39 -2.81
C VAL A 123 -18.01 3.94 -3.26
N THR A 124 -17.92 2.72 -3.78
CA THR A 124 -16.68 2.20 -4.35
C THR A 124 -16.32 2.95 -5.63
N ILE A 125 -15.16 3.60 -5.62
CA ILE A 125 -14.60 4.35 -6.75
C ILE A 125 -13.78 3.42 -7.65
N ALA A 126 -12.96 2.57 -7.06
CA ALA A 126 -12.16 1.58 -7.77
C ALA A 126 -12.02 0.29 -6.96
N GLU A 127 -11.97 -0.83 -7.67
CA GLU A 127 -11.59 -2.13 -7.13
C GLU A 127 -10.24 -2.54 -7.69
N CYS A 128 -9.38 -3.07 -6.82
CA CYS A 128 -8.01 -3.36 -7.20
C CYS A 128 -7.57 -4.73 -6.69
N ARG A 129 -6.61 -5.30 -7.42
CA ARG A 129 -5.93 -6.53 -7.02
C ARG A 129 -4.43 -6.35 -7.22
N GLY A 130 -3.65 -6.69 -6.20
CA GLY A 130 -2.20 -6.61 -6.23
C GLY A 130 -1.54 -7.96 -6.00
N VAL A 131 -0.42 -8.18 -6.69
CA VAL A 131 0.47 -9.32 -6.49
C VAL A 131 1.85 -8.78 -6.18
N TYR A 132 2.44 -9.23 -5.08
CA TYR A 132 3.69 -8.69 -4.54
C TYR A 132 4.70 -9.79 -4.32
N ASN A 133 5.94 -9.53 -4.73
CA ASN A 133 7.08 -10.36 -4.38
C ASN A 133 7.53 -10.05 -2.95
N ILE A 134 7.79 -11.09 -2.18
CA ILE A 134 8.30 -10.99 -0.81
C ILE A 134 9.75 -11.48 -0.83
N ARG A 135 10.67 -10.56 -0.55
CA ARG A 135 12.09 -10.85 -0.38
C ARG A 135 12.46 -10.78 1.09
N ARG A 136 12.50 -11.93 1.74
CA ARG A 136 12.98 -12.02 3.13
C ARG A 136 14.46 -11.68 3.16
N LEU A 137 14.86 -10.83 4.12
CA LEU A 137 16.27 -10.57 4.37
C LEU A 137 16.86 -11.90 4.87
N GLN A 138 17.83 -12.46 4.15
CA GLN A 138 18.60 -13.58 4.67
C GLN A 138 19.35 -13.08 5.91
N GLU A 139 19.23 -13.79 7.03
CA GLU A 139 20.19 -13.63 8.12
C GLU A 139 21.57 -13.79 7.50
N THR A 140 22.39 -12.75 7.60
CA THR A 140 23.80 -12.82 7.21
C THR A 140 24.40 -13.98 7.98
N ARG A 141 24.70 -15.11 7.30
CA ARG A 141 25.54 -16.15 7.87
C ARG A 141 26.78 -15.44 8.41
N ARG A 142 26.94 -15.42 9.73
CA ARG A 142 28.19 -15.06 10.34
C ARG A 142 29.26 -16.01 9.72
N PRO A 143 30.35 -15.50 9.15
CA PRO A 143 31.43 -16.38 8.75
C PRO A 143 31.83 -17.18 9.99
N ASN A 144 31.82 -18.50 9.88
CA ASN A 144 32.38 -19.36 10.91
C ASN A 144 33.82 -18.92 11.12
N ALA A 145 34.10 -18.40 12.32
CA ALA A 145 35.46 -18.25 12.82
C ALA A 145 35.96 -19.65 13.25
N GLU A 146 36.37 -20.44 12.29
CA GLU A 146 37.16 -21.69 12.54
C GLU A 146 37.75 -22.13 11.21
N ASP A 147 38.94 -21.62 10.92
CA ASP A 147 39.99 -22.30 10.19
C ASP A 147 41.31 -21.53 10.41
N HIS A 148 41.86 -21.70 11.59
CA HIS A 148 43.28 -21.53 11.85
C HIS A 148 43.74 -22.71 12.68
N THR A 149 44.17 -23.77 12.01
CA THR A 149 45.18 -24.73 12.46
C THR A 149 46.12 -25.06 11.31
#